data_b5341da55b1af71cc125eb83fd13518e
#
_entry.id   b5341da55b1af71cc125eb83fd13518e
#
_cell.length_a   1.000
_cell.length_b   1.000
_cell.length_c   1.000
_cell.angle_alpha   90.00
_cell.angle_beta   90.00
_cell.angle_gamma   90.00
#
_symmetry.space_group_name_H-M   'P 1'
#
loop_
_entity.id
_entity.type
_entity.pdbx_description
1 polymer ?
#
loop_
_entity_poly.entity_id
_entity_poly.type
_entity_poly.pdbx_seq_one_letter_code
_entity_poly.pdbx_strand_id
1 'polypeptide(L)'
;EGQRSAAVMLLPPLRNAVKIILVVVALIIWLDNIGFKVTTLLAGLGVGSIAVALAAQKSIENLIGAITLYTSKPVRVGDFCKFGDFLGTVEEIGLRATRVRTLGNTVVTVPNGEFVNLHLDNFTQRKKIWYHPRISLRYETTPDQIRYILAEIKKLLTSHSKVLSDPARVRFTNFGAYSLDIDIYAYIDEIHWGNFLEISEELNLRIMDIVAKAGSSFAFPSQTTYLESGAGLDKDLAKAAEARVKEDVTP
;
A
#
# COMPACT_ATOMS: atom_id res chain seq x y z
N GLU A 1 -17.87 12.58 27.35
CA GLU A 1 -18.82 11.93 28.28
C GLU A 1 -18.86 10.39 28.11
N GLY A 2 -18.70 9.83 26.92
CA GLY A 2 -18.74 8.37 26.68
C GLY A 2 -17.63 7.55 27.35
N GLN A 3 -16.44 8.09 27.55
CA GLN A 3 -15.33 7.33 28.17
C GLN A 3 -15.47 7.19 29.70
N ARG A 4 -16.08 8.15 30.37
CA ARG A 4 -16.35 8.05 31.82
C ARG A 4 -17.39 6.96 32.12
N SER A 5 -18.37 6.79 31.26
CA SER A 5 -19.40 5.74 31.40
C SER A 5 -18.84 4.33 31.30
N ALA A 6 -17.90 4.09 30.36
CA ALA A 6 -17.30 2.77 30.17
C ALA A 6 -16.43 2.32 31.35
N ALA A 7 -15.63 3.24 31.93
CA ALA A 7 -14.81 2.94 33.11
C ALA A 7 -15.65 2.60 34.34
N VAL A 8 -16.75 3.32 34.56
CA VAL A 8 -17.69 3.05 35.69
C VAL A 8 -18.41 1.70 35.48
N MET A 9 -18.72 1.33 34.25
CA MET A 9 -19.42 0.08 33.94
C MET A 9 -18.52 -1.17 34.13
N LEU A 10 -17.17 -1.03 34.03
CA LEU A 10 -16.25 -2.13 34.24
C LEU A 10 -15.87 -2.37 35.72
N LEU A 11 -16.07 -1.39 36.60
CA LEU A 11 -15.75 -1.53 38.02
C LEU A 11 -16.50 -2.65 38.76
N PRO A 12 -17.81 -2.87 38.55
CA PRO A 12 -18.55 -3.94 39.24
C PRO A 12 -18.05 -5.35 38.88
N PRO A 13 -17.88 -5.74 37.60
CA PRO A 13 -17.37 -7.06 37.26
C PRO A 13 -15.93 -7.29 37.74
N LEU A 14 -15.05 -6.29 37.68
CA LEU A 14 -13.69 -6.40 38.21
C LEU A 14 -13.66 -6.58 39.72
N ARG A 15 -14.48 -5.83 40.46
CA ARG A 15 -14.64 -6.00 41.91
C ARG A 15 -15.13 -7.40 42.27
N ASN A 16 -16.09 -7.96 41.52
CA ASN A 16 -16.61 -9.31 41.75
C ASN A 16 -15.55 -10.37 41.45
N ALA A 17 -14.79 -10.24 40.36
CA ALA A 17 -13.67 -11.14 40.04
C ALA A 17 -12.62 -11.17 41.18
N VAL A 18 -12.20 -9.99 41.67
CA VAL A 18 -11.25 -9.89 42.79
C VAL A 18 -11.84 -10.53 44.07
N LYS A 19 -13.12 -10.31 44.37
CA LYS A 19 -13.78 -10.98 45.53
C LYS A 19 -13.77 -12.50 45.41
N ILE A 20 -14.10 -13.05 44.24
CA ILE A 20 -14.08 -14.49 44.00
C ILE A 20 -12.68 -15.05 44.23
N ILE A 21 -11.65 -14.40 43.70
CA ILE A 21 -10.24 -14.81 43.90
C ILE A 21 -9.88 -14.81 45.39
N LEU A 22 -10.22 -13.74 46.11
CA LEU A 22 -9.94 -13.63 47.56
C LEU A 22 -10.66 -14.72 48.36
N VAL A 23 -11.92 -15.03 48.04
CA VAL A 23 -12.70 -16.10 48.70
C VAL A 23 -12.06 -17.46 48.45
N VAL A 24 -11.65 -17.74 47.20
CA VAL A 24 -10.98 -19.01 46.85
C VAL A 24 -9.64 -19.15 47.61
N VAL A 25 -8.81 -18.09 47.64
CA VAL A 25 -7.55 -18.09 48.39
C VAL A 25 -7.81 -18.30 49.90
N ALA A 26 -8.76 -17.58 50.48
CA ALA A 26 -9.12 -17.75 51.88
C ALA A 26 -9.61 -19.17 52.20
N LEU A 27 -10.40 -19.77 51.32
CA LEU A 27 -10.89 -21.15 51.47
C LEU A 27 -9.73 -22.15 51.40
N ILE A 28 -8.77 -21.98 50.53
CA ILE A 28 -7.59 -22.86 50.42
C ILE A 28 -6.76 -22.80 51.71
N ILE A 29 -6.48 -21.58 52.19
CA ILE A 29 -5.76 -21.38 53.47
C ILE A 29 -6.48 -22.01 54.65
N TRP A 30 -7.79 -21.87 54.68
CA TRP A 30 -8.64 -22.49 55.75
C TRP A 30 -8.59 -23.99 55.70
N LEU A 31 -8.70 -24.62 54.51
CA LEU A 31 -8.57 -26.07 54.31
C LEU A 31 -7.21 -26.61 54.74
N ASP A 32 -6.13 -25.89 54.40
CA ASP A 32 -4.74 -26.25 54.79
C ASP A 32 -4.60 -26.26 56.32
N ASN A 33 -5.16 -25.28 57.04
CA ASN A 33 -5.15 -25.19 58.50
C ASN A 33 -5.89 -26.33 59.20
N ILE A 34 -6.88 -26.95 58.55
CA ILE A 34 -7.63 -28.11 59.09
C ILE A 34 -6.93 -29.44 58.77
N GLY A 35 -5.77 -29.38 58.05
CA GLY A 35 -4.99 -30.56 57.72
C GLY A 35 -5.39 -31.27 56.42
N PHE A 36 -6.18 -30.63 55.56
CA PHE A 36 -6.47 -31.13 54.22
C PHE A 36 -5.26 -30.95 53.32
N LYS A 37 -4.94 -31.99 52.55
CA LYS A 37 -3.87 -31.90 51.55
C LYS A 37 -4.30 -31.03 50.38
N VAL A 38 -4.02 -29.70 50.43
CA VAL A 38 -4.43 -28.72 49.39
C VAL A 38 -3.62 -28.83 48.09
N THR A 39 -2.57 -29.65 48.08
CA THR A 39 -1.70 -29.83 46.91
C THR A 39 -2.46 -30.25 45.64
N THR A 40 -3.40 -31.18 45.79
CA THR A 40 -4.23 -31.64 44.66
C THR A 40 -5.17 -30.55 44.16
N LEU A 41 -5.75 -29.75 45.09
CA LEU A 41 -6.58 -28.60 44.72
C LEU A 41 -5.75 -27.53 44.01
N LEU A 42 -4.55 -27.22 44.50
CA LEU A 42 -3.64 -26.28 43.88
C LEU A 42 -3.20 -26.76 42.48
N ALA A 43 -2.92 -28.06 42.32
CA ALA A 43 -2.60 -28.62 41.01
C ALA A 43 -3.78 -28.46 40.01
N GLY A 44 -4.99 -28.75 40.45
CA GLY A 44 -6.20 -28.56 39.63
C GLY A 44 -6.46 -27.10 39.26
N LEU A 45 -6.28 -26.18 40.24
CA LEU A 45 -6.37 -24.74 40.00
C LEU A 45 -5.29 -24.25 39.05
N GLY A 46 -4.07 -24.84 39.14
CA GLY A 46 -2.97 -24.54 38.22
C GLY A 46 -3.33 -24.84 36.76
N VAL A 47 -3.87 -26.04 36.49
CA VAL A 47 -4.36 -26.42 35.14
C VAL A 47 -5.53 -25.54 34.73
N GLY A 48 -6.47 -25.28 35.60
CA GLY A 48 -7.62 -24.39 35.34
C GLY A 48 -7.19 -22.97 35.03
N SER A 49 -6.15 -22.43 35.70
CA SER A 49 -5.63 -21.08 35.46
C SER A 49 -4.97 -20.96 34.10
N ILE A 50 -4.29 -21.99 33.60
CA ILE A 50 -3.73 -22.04 32.26
C ILE A 50 -4.84 -21.96 31.22
N ALA A 51 -5.93 -22.73 31.41
CA ALA A 51 -7.06 -22.67 30.49
C ALA A 51 -7.71 -21.28 30.43
N VAL A 52 -7.89 -20.63 31.61
CA VAL A 52 -8.39 -19.25 31.67
C VAL A 52 -7.43 -18.25 31.03
N ALA A 53 -6.10 -18.39 31.24
CA ALA A 53 -5.08 -17.54 30.64
C ALA A 53 -5.10 -17.63 29.11
N LEU A 54 -5.20 -18.84 28.55
CA LEU A 54 -5.33 -19.06 27.12
C LEU A 54 -6.62 -18.46 26.55
N ALA A 55 -7.73 -18.59 27.27
CA ALA A 55 -9.01 -17.97 26.86
C ALA A 55 -8.95 -16.43 26.88
N ALA A 56 -8.21 -15.83 27.83
CA ALA A 56 -8.06 -14.39 27.97
C ALA A 56 -6.96 -13.78 27.08
N GLN A 57 -6.08 -14.62 26.51
CA GLN A 57 -4.88 -14.19 25.78
C GLN A 57 -5.16 -13.11 24.75
N LYS A 58 -6.16 -13.29 23.89
CA LYS A 58 -6.51 -12.35 22.82
C LYS A 58 -6.97 -10.99 23.34
N SER A 59 -7.67 -10.99 24.48
CA SER A 59 -8.13 -9.74 25.11
C SER A 59 -6.96 -8.95 25.71
N ILE A 60 -6.01 -9.66 26.34
CA ILE A 60 -4.81 -9.06 26.92
C ILE A 60 -3.90 -8.52 25.79
N GLU A 61 -3.73 -9.27 24.70
CA GLU A 61 -2.98 -8.83 23.51
C GLU A 61 -3.55 -7.52 22.95
N ASN A 62 -4.87 -7.41 22.82
CA ASN A 62 -5.51 -6.19 22.34
C ASN A 62 -5.33 -5.00 23.30
N LEU A 63 -5.38 -5.25 24.61
CA LEU A 63 -5.14 -4.20 25.61
C LEU A 63 -3.68 -3.70 25.56
N ILE A 64 -2.71 -4.62 25.47
CA ILE A 64 -1.30 -4.27 25.30
C ILE A 64 -1.10 -3.52 23.99
N GLY A 65 -1.75 -3.95 22.90
CA GLY A 65 -1.76 -3.26 21.62
C GLY A 65 -2.25 -1.82 21.76
N ALA A 66 -3.35 -1.58 22.46
CA ALA A 66 -3.85 -0.24 22.75
C ALA A 66 -2.80 0.63 23.47
N ILE A 67 -2.20 0.09 24.55
CA ILE A 67 -1.16 0.79 25.33
C ILE A 67 0.01 1.16 24.40
N THR A 68 0.44 0.24 23.55
CA THR A 68 1.51 0.49 22.58
C THR A 68 1.16 1.59 21.58
N LEU A 69 -0.07 1.59 21.04
CA LEU A 69 -0.55 2.65 20.14
C LEU A 69 -0.57 4.03 20.82
N TYR A 70 -0.98 4.10 22.07
CA TYR A 70 -1.01 5.37 22.82
C TYR A 70 0.37 5.85 23.25
N THR A 71 1.31 4.96 23.57
CA THR A 71 2.66 5.33 24.04
C THR A 71 3.62 5.62 22.90
N SER A 72 3.70 4.71 21.93
CA SER A 72 4.63 4.82 20.79
C SER A 72 4.10 5.74 19.69
N LYS A 73 2.78 5.90 19.61
CA LYS A 73 2.06 6.77 18.65
C LYS A 73 2.50 6.57 17.19
N PRO A 74 2.56 5.33 16.69
CA PRO A 74 2.85 5.09 15.27
C PRO A 74 1.78 5.71 14.38
N VAL A 75 0.56 5.82 14.90
CA VAL A 75 -0.56 6.55 14.30
C VAL A 75 -1.30 7.36 15.36
N ARG A 76 -2.00 8.39 14.91
CA ARG A 76 -2.89 9.22 15.74
C ARG A 76 -4.28 9.25 15.13
N VAL A 77 -5.27 9.58 15.93
CA VAL A 77 -6.61 9.85 15.40
C VAL A 77 -6.52 11.04 14.43
N GLY A 78 -7.08 10.88 13.23
CA GLY A 78 -6.99 11.81 12.13
C GLY A 78 -5.89 11.50 11.12
N ASP A 79 -4.96 10.58 11.40
CA ASP A 79 -3.92 10.20 10.45
C ASP A 79 -4.51 9.37 9.30
N PHE A 80 -4.13 9.73 8.08
CA PHE A 80 -4.41 8.97 6.88
C PHE A 80 -3.27 7.99 6.61
N CYS A 81 -3.59 6.70 6.60
CA CYS A 81 -2.59 5.64 6.50
C CYS A 81 -3.08 4.45 5.68
N LYS A 82 -2.09 3.70 5.16
CA LYS A 82 -2.30 2.37 4.61
C LYS A 82 -1.90 1.34 5.65
N PHE A 83 -2.79 0.37 5.90
CA PHE A 83 -2.58 -0.73 6.85
C PHE A 83 -3.04 -2.02 6.19
N GLY A 84 -2.09 -2.91 5.95
CA GLY A 84 -2.32 -4.07 5.09
C GLY A 84 -2.83 -3.64 3.71
N ASP A 85 -3.99 -4.17 3.32
CA ASP A 85 -4.62 -3.86 2.02
C ASP A 85 -5.58 -2.66 2.07
N PHE A 86 -5.80 -2.08 3.25
CA PHE A 86 -6.75 -0.98 3.44
C PHE A 86 -6.05 0.37 3.47
N LEU A 87 -6.75 1.38 2.94
CA LEU A 87 -6.34 2.78 2.96
C LEU A 87 -7.45 3.60 3.62
N GLY A 88 -7.10 4.41 4.62
CA GLY A 88 -8.11 5.18 5.32
C GLY A 88 -7.58 6.07 6.44
N THR A 89 -8.51 6.79 7.07
CA THR A 89 -8.24 7.70 8.19
C THR A 89 -8.60 7.03 9.50
N VAL A 90 -7.70 7.09 10.48
CA VAL A 90 -7.94 6.59 11.84
C VAL A 90 -8.97 7.49 12.51
N GLU A 91 -10.15 6.95 12.83
CA GLU A 91 -11.22 7.69 13.53
C GLU A 91 -11.12 7.60 15.05
N GLU A 92 -10.80 6.40 15.53
CA GLU A 92 -10.80 6.12 16.96
C GLU A 92 -9.80 5.00 17.28
N ILE A 93 -9.07 5.17 18.38
CA ILE A 93 -8.24 4.11 18.96
C ILE A 93 -8.91 3.73 20.27
N GLY A 94 -9.65 2.64 20.28
CA GLY A 94 -10.32 2.11 21.47
C GLY A 94 -9.41 1.17 22.28
N LEU A 95 -9.92 0.68 23.41
CA LEU A 95 -9.18 -0.27 24.26
C LEU A 95 -8.93 -1.63 23.60
N ARG A 96 -9.83 -2.09 22.75
CA ARG A 96 -9.77 -3.40 22.10
C ARG A 96 -9.41 -3.32 20.62
N ALA A 97 -9.88 -2.30 19.95
CA ALA A 97 -9.78 -2.18 18.51
C ALA A 97 -9.68 -0.71 18.07
N THR A 98 -9.01 -0.51 16.95
CA THR A 98 -8.89 0.75 16.24
C THR A 98 -9.89 0.78 15.09
N ARG A 99 -10.58 1.90 14.90
CA ARG A 99 -11.56 2.13 13.84
C ARG A 99 -10.95 3.03 12.79
N VAL A 100 -11.00 2.59 11.55
CA VAL A 100 -10.45 3.30 10.40
C VAL A 100 -11.55 3.51 9.36
N ARG A 101 -11.74 4.73 8.90
CA ARG A 101 -12.65 5.07 7.82
C ARG A 101 -11.92 4.98 6.50
N THR A 102 -12.38 4.09 5.64
CA THR A 102 -11.79 3.87 4.31
C THR A 102 -12.21 4.96 3.32
N LEU A 103 -11.55 5.01 2.16
CA LEU A 103 -11.94 5.89 1.06
C LEU A 103 -13.37 5.64 0.56
N GLY A 104 -13.87 4.41 0.65
CA GLY A 104 -15.26 4.06 0.36
C GLY A 104 -16.25 4.50 1.44
N ASN A 105 -15.80 5.29 2.43
CA ASN A 105 -16.58 5.77 3.57
C ASN A 105 -17.12 4.66 4.50
N THR A 106 -16.59 3.46 4.40
CA THR A 106 -16.88 2.35 5.32
C THR A 106 -15.97 2.40 6.53
N VAL A 107 -16.37 1.80 7.66
CA VAL A 107 -15.55 1.70 8.86
C VAL A 107 -15.02 0.28 9.00
N VAL A 108 -13.70 0.16 8.96
CA VAL A 108 -12.99 -1.09 9.26
C VAL A 108 -12.58 -1.04 10.73
N THR A 109 -12.88 -2.11 11.46
CA THR A 109 -12.50 -2.25 12.87
C THR A 109 -11.44 -3.33 12.98
N VAL A 110 -10.23 -2.94 13.37
CA VAL A 110 -9.07 -3.83 13.48
C VAL A 110 -8.72 -4.03 14.96
N PRO A 111 -8.60 -5.27 15.46
CA PRO A 111 -8.11 -5.53 16.81
C PRO A 111 -6.73 -4.90 17.04
N ASN A 112 -6.51 -4.26 18.20
CA ASN A 112 -5.26 -3.52 18.44
C ASN A 112 -4.02 -4.40 18.44
N GLY A 113 -4.13 -5.64 18.92
CA GLY A 113 -3.02 -6.60 18.88
C GLY A 113 -2.59 -6.96 17.46
N GLU A 114 -3.53 -7.00 16.53
CA GLU A 114 -3.26 -7.20 15.11
C GLU A 114 -2.74 -5.91 14.48
N PHE A 115 -3.38 -4.77 14.77
CA PHE A 115 -3.04 -3.48 14.19
C PHE A 115 -1.57 -3.07 14.46
N VAL A 116 -1.06 -3.33 15.66
CA VAL A 116 0.35 -3.03 16.03
C VAL A 116 1.35 -3.87 15.22
N ASN A 117 0.95 -5.07 14.78
CA ASN A 117 1.80 -5.97 14.01
C ASN A 117 1.71 -5.75 12.49
N LEU A 118 0.79 -4.90 12.01
CA LEU A 118 0.68 -4.58 10.59
C LEU A 118 1.80 -3.63 10.14
N HIS A 119 2.25 -3.80 8.90
CA HIS A 119 3.04 -2.77 8.24
C HIS A 119 2.14 -1.57 7.96
N LEU A 120 2.57 -0.42 8.44
CA LEU A 120 1.81 0.81 8.40
C LEU A 120 2.57 1.90 7.63
N ASP A 121 1.96 2.41 6.55
CA ASP A 121 2.43 3.61 5.87
C ASP A 121 1.59 4.82 6.34
N ASN A 122 2.20 5.73 7.08
CA ASN A 122 1.53 6.94 7.55
C ASN A 122 1.76 8.10 6.59
N PHE A 123 0.76 8.42 5.77
CA PHE A 123 0.85 9.51 4.79
C PHE A 123 0.74 10.90 5.42
N THR A 124 0.13 11.03 6.59
CA THR A 124 0.02 12.33 7.29
C THR A 124 1.37 12.76 7.86
N GLN A 125 2.23 11.81 8.24
CA GLN A 125 3.54 12.13 8.82
C GLN A 125 4.65 12.36 7.80
N ARG A 126 4.36 12.28 6.50
CA ARG A 126 5.37 12.59 5.48
C ARG A 126 5.70 14.07 5.47
N LYS A 127 6.96 14.37 5.20
CA LYS A 127 7.49 15.75 5.16
C LYS A 127 7.50 16.34 3.75
N LYS A 128 7.44 15.49 2.72
CA LYS A 128 7.51 15.83 1.31
C LYS A 128 6.93 14.68 0.50
N ILE A 129 6.50 14.94 -0.73
CA ILE A 129 5.94 13.91 -1.61
C ILE A 129 6.90 13.63 -2.76
N TRP A 130 7.08 12.38 -3.05
CA TRP A 130 7.93 11.92 -4.14
C TRP A 130 7.22 12.13 -5.49
N TYR A 131 7.88 12.89 -6.37
CA TYR A 131 7.50 13.10 -7.76
C TYR A 131 8.42 12.26 -8.64
N HIS A 132 7.88 11.21 -9.24
CA HIS A 132 8.66 10.21 -9.97
C HIS A 132 7.94 9.74 -11.24
N PRO A 133 7.63 10.64 -12.20
CA PRO A 133 7.09 10.23 -13.47
C PRO A 133 8.20 9.66 -14.34
N ARG A 134 7.81 8.67 -15.17
CA ARG A 134 8.62 8.20 -16.29
C ARG A 134 7.99 8.74 -17.56
N ILE A 135 8.80 9.36 -18.43
CA ILE A 135 8.38 9.80 -19.75
C ILE A 135 9.06 8.95 -20.81
N SER A 136 8.30 8.57 -21.82
CA SER A 136 8.73 7.70 -22.90
C SER A 136 8.69 8.48 -24.21
N LEU A 137 9.87 8.65 -24.84
CA LEU A 137 10.03 9.36 -26.10
C LEU A 137 10.11 8.39 -27.27
N ARG A 138 9.75 8.85 -28.46
CA ARG A 138 9.86 8.06 -29.69
C ARG A 138 11.31 7.73 -30.02
N TYR A 139 11.55 6.61 -30.70
CA TYR A 139 12.89 6.17 -31.11
C TYR A 139 13.54 7.08 -32.14
N GLU A 140 12.75 7.87 -32.89
CA GLU A 140 13.26 8.86 -33.86
C GLU A 140 13.89 10.08 -33.18
N THR A 141 13.77 10.19 -31.84
CA THR A 141 14.38 11.29 -31.08
C THR A 141 15.91 11.16 -31.10
N THR A 142 16.59 12.18 -31.59
CA THR A 142 18.06 12.18 -31.68
C THR A 142 18.72 12.33 -30.30
N PRO A 143 19.96 11.87 -30.12
CA PRO A 143 20.70 12.07 -28.88
C PRO A 143 20.81 13.53 -28.42
N ASP A 144 20.89 14.48 -29.35
CA ASP A 144 20.99 15.90 -29.03
C ASP A 144 19.65 16.46 -28.52
N GLN A 145 18.53 16.01 -29.11
CA GLN A 145 17.20 16.32 -28.57
C GLN A 145 17.03 15.77 -27.17
N ILE A 146 17.48 14.53 -26.90
CA ILE A 146 17.45 13.95 -25.56
C ILE A 146 18.27 14.80 -24.59
N ARG A 147 19.51 15.19 -24.94
CA ARG A 147 20.34 16.05 -24.09
C ARG A 147 19.66 17.37 -23.76
N TYR A 148 19.03 18.00 -24.75
CA TYR A 148 18.26 19.22 -24.57
C TYR A 148 17.08 19.01 -23.60
N ILE A 149 16.27 17.97 -23.82
CA ILE A 149 15.12 17.63 -22.96
C ILE A 149 15.56 17.38 -21.51
N LEU A 150 16.63 16.60 -21.31
CA LEU A 150 17.17 16.33 -19.97
C LEU A 150 17.61 17.62 -19.26
N ALA A 151 18.29 18.52 -19.98
CA ALA A 151 18.77 19.78 -19.44
C ALA A 151 17.62 20.72 -19.07
N GLU A 152 16.65 20.90 -19.97
CA GLU A 152 15.51 21.79 -19.71
C GLU A 152 14.57 21.27 -18.62
N ILE A 153 14.29 19.96 -18.57
CA ILE A 153 13.52 19.39 -17.46
C ILE A 153 14.28 19.56 -16.14
N LYS A 154 15.59 19.32 -16.12
CA LYS A 154 16.41 19.54 -14.93
C LYS A 154 16.32 21.00 -14.46
N LYS A 155 16.43 21.95 -15.38
CA LYS A 155 16.31 23.38 -15.10
C LYS A 155 14.90 23.73 -14.60
N LEU A 156 13.85 23.19 -15.21
CA LEU A 156 12.47 23.34 -14.75
C LEU A 156 12.34 22.91 -13.28
N LEU A 157 12.79 21.71 -12.94
CA LEU A 157 12.70 21.18 -11.59
C LEU A 157 13.48 22.02 -10.57
N THR A 158 14.70 22.43 -10.91
CA THR A 158 15.56 23.20 -10.00
C THR A 158 15.13 24.67 -9.85
N SER A 159 14.39 25.23 -10.80
CA SER A 159 13.87 26.61 -10.75
C SER A 159 12.48 26.70 -10.11
N HIS A 160 11.80 25.60 -9.92
CA HIS A 160 10.44 25.60 -9.36
C HIS A 160 10.50 25.73 -7.83
N SER A 161 9.79 26.72 -7.28
CA SER A 161 9.85 27.08 -5.86
C SER A 161 9.43 25.96 -4.89
N LYS A 162 8.57 25.04 -5.33
CA LYS A 162 8.04 23.93 -4.52
C LYS A 162 8.80 22.63 -4.75
N VAL A 163 9.76 22.57 -5.67
CA VAL A 163 10.56 21.37 -5.92
C VAL A 163 11.89 21.50 -5.19
N LEU A 164 12.25 20.49 -4.43
CA LEU A 164 13.55 20.44 -3.77
C LEU A 164 14.64 20.23 -4.81
N SER A 165 15.61 21.12 -4.84
CA SER A 165 16.72 21.08 -5.81
C SER A 165 17.63 19.86 -5.65
N ASP A 166 17.68 19.31 -4.43
CA ASP A 166 18.44 18.08 -4.10
C ASP A 166 17.56 17.10 -3.28
N PRO A 167 17.43 15.85 -3.74
CA PRO A 167 17.87 15.31 -5.01
C PRO A 167 16.84 15.56 -6.14
N ALA A 168 17.21 16.32 -7.16
CA ALA A 168 16.45 16.39 -8.40
C ALA A 168 17.28 15.81 -9.54
N ARG A 169 16.82 14.70 -10.12
CA ARG A 169 17.53 13.95 -11.16
C ARG A 169 16.63 13.74 -12.36
N VAL A 170 17.18 13.91 -13.53
CA VAL A 170 16.55 13.59 -14.81
C VAL A 170 17.55 12.78 -15.62
N ARG A 171 17.22 11.55 -16.00
CA ARG A 171 18.14 10.65 -16.66
C ARG A 171 17.43 9.83 -17.72
N PHE A 172 18.12 9.66 -18.86
CA PHE A 172 17.77 8.60 -19.81
C PHE A 172 18.24 7.27 -19.22
N THR A 173 17.31 6.34 -18.99
CA THR A 173 17.59 5.14 -18.21
C THR A 173 17.41 3.84 -18.97
N ASN A 174 16.58 3.83 -20.02
CA ASN A 174 16.26 2.57 -20.66
C ASN A 174 15.85 2.74 -22.13
N PHE A 175 16.18 1.71 -22.93
CA PHE A 175 15.63 1.49 -24.27
C PHE A 175 14.45 0.53 -24.12
N GLY A 176 13.22 1.06 -24.16
CA GLY A 176 12.00 0.28 -24.08
C GLY A 176 11.67 -0.45 -25.39
N ALA A 177 10.63 -1.27 -25.39
CA ALA A 177 10.22 -1.99 -26.60
C ALA A 177 9.83 -1.07 -27.77
N TYR A 178 9.34 0.14 -27.47
CA TYR A 178 8.89 1.15 -28.43
C TYR A 178 9.23 2.57 -27.99
N SER A 179 10.10 2.76 -26.99
CA SER A 179 10.37 4.06 -26.38
C SER A 179 11.79 4.21 -25.88
N LEU A 180 12.24 5.47 -25.82
CA LEU A 180 13.40 5.92 -25.08
C LEU A 180 12.93 6.48 -23.75
N ASP A 181 13.25 5.82 -22.63
CA ASP A 181 12.68 6.11 -21.32
C ASP A 181 13.56 7.08 -20.53
N ILE A 182 12.96 8.17 -20.10
CA ILE A 182 13.55 9.16 -19.20
C ILE A 182 12.90 9.04 -17.84
N ASP A 183 13.73 8.87 -16.81
CA ASP A 183 13.35 8.81 -15.42
C ASP A 183 13.53 10.18 -14.77
N ILE A 184 12.49 10.66 -14.11
CA ILE A 184 12.48 11.91 -13.38
C ILE A 184 12.32 11.56 -11.88
N TYR A 185 13.21 12.07 -11.07
CA TYR A 185 13.21 11.83 -9.64
C TYR A 185 13.38 13.17 -8.92
N ALA A 186 12.33 13.58 -8.19
CA ALA A 186 12.35 14.80 -7.40
C ALA A 186 11.44 14.66 -6.17
N TYR A 187 11.59 15.56 -5.22
CA TYR A 187 10.63 15.71 -4.13
C TYR A 187 9.97 17.07 -4.22
N ILE A 188 8.67 17.09 -4.03
CA ILE A 188 7.88 18.31 -3.89
C ILE A 188 7.72 18.59 -2.40
N ASP A 189 8.05 19.82 -2.00
CA ASP A 189 7.92 20.34 -0.62
C ASP A 189 6.44 20.66 -0.35
N GLU A 190 5.66 19.59 -0.24
CA GLU A 190 4.23 19.63 0.02
C GLU A 190 3.79 18.34 0.73
N ILE A 191 2.82 18.46 1.62
CA ILE A 191 2.27 17.36 2.40
C ILE A 191 0.82 17.04 2.01
N HIS A 192 0.09 18.05 1.50
CA HIS A 192 -1.28 17.89 1.07
C HIS A 192 -1.36 17.32 -0.33
N TRP A 193 -2.12 16.23 -0.46
CA TRP A 193 -2.22 15.49 -1.73
C TRP A 193 -2.84 16.34 -2.86
N GLY A 194 -3.84 17.19 -2.56
CA GLY A 194 -4.44 18.08 -3.56
C GLY A 194 -3.42 19.05 -4.15
N ASN A 195 -2.69 19.76 -3.32
CA ASN A 195 -1.65 20.71 -3.76
C ASN A 195 -0.52 20.00 -4.53
N PHE A 196 -0.15 18.79 -4.09
CA PHE A 196 0.81 17.97 -4.83
C PHE A 196 0.34 17.66 -6.26
N LEU A 197 -0.95 17.32 -6.44
CA LEU A 197 -1.52 17.04 -7.76
C LEU A 197 -1.49 18.27 -8.66
N GLU A 198 -1.82 19.46 -8.13
CA GLU A 198 -1.77 20.72 -8.88
C GLU A 198 -0.34 21.04 -9.35
N ILE A 199 0.65 20.91 -8.45
CA ILE A 199 2.06 21.12 -8.81
C ILE A 199 2.53 20.08 -9.83
N SER A 200 2.12 18.82 -9.66
CA SER A 200 2.46 17.73 -10.58
C SER A 200 1.87 17.96 -11.97
N GLU A 201 0.64 18.45 -12.05
CA GLU A 201 -0.02 18.82 -13.30
C GLU A 201 0.74 19.94 -13.99
N GLU A 202 1.08 21.02 -13.28
CA GLU A 202 1.88 22.13 -13.82
C GLU A 202 3.22 21.63 -14.39
N LEU A 203 3.93 20.81 -13.63
CA LEU A 203 5.22 20.24 -14.08
C LEU A 203 5.04 19.36 -15.32
N ASN A 204 4.02 18.51 -15.35
CA ASN A 204 3.73 17.62 -16.47
C ASN A 204 3.42 18.40 -17.74
N LEU A 205 2.60 19.45 -17.66
CA LEU A 205 2.29 20.33 -18.81
C LEU A 205 3.53 21.04 -19.34
N ARG A 206 4.37 21.59 -18.46
CA ARG A 206 5.65 22.20 -18.85
C ARG A 206 6.62 21.19 -19.46
N ILE A 207 6.65 19.93 -19.00
CA ILE A 207 7.44 18.86 -19.59
C ILE A 207 6.94 18.56 -21.01
N MET A 208 5.62 18.55 -21.24
CA MET A 208 5.05 18.39 -22.59
C MET A 208 5.53 19.51 -23.54
N ASP A 209 5.52 20.76 -23.06
CA ASP A 209 6.03 21.90 -23.84
C ASP A 209 7.52 21.76 -24.18
N ILE A 210 8.35 21.28 -23.22
CA ILE A 210 9.78 21.05 -23.44
C ILE A 210 10.00 19.99 -24.53
N VAL A 211 9.26 18.87 -24.46
CA VAL A 211 9.35 17.79 -25.45
C VAL A 211 8.95 18.31 -26.85
N ALA A 212 7.86 19.08 -26.93
CA ALA A 212 7.40 19.67 -28.19
C ALA A 212 8.43 20.66 -28.76
N LYS A 213 8.98 21.56 -27.94
CA LYS A 213 10.04 22.53 -28.33
C LYS A 213 11.32 21.84 -28.78
N ALA A 214 11.62 20.65 -28.26
CA ALA A 214 12.74 19.85 -28.74
C ALA A 214 12.51 19.22 -30.13
N GLY A 215 11.30 19.35 -30.69
CA GLY A 215 10.94 18.67 -31.94
C GLY A 215 10.79 17.16 -31.77
N SER A 216 10.50 16.71 -30.57
CA SER A 216 10.24 15.31 -30.24
C SER A 216 8.76 15.11 -29.86
N SER A 217 8.37 13.87 -29.62
CA SER A 217 7.04 13.51 -29.16
C SER A 217 7.09 12.27 -28.25
N PHE A 218 6.01 12.07 -27.48
CA PHE A 218 5.87 10.89 -26.66
C PHE A 218 5.69 9.63 -27.51
N ALA A 219 6.22 8.52 -27.00
CA ALA A 219 6.09 7.24 -27.67
C ALA A 219 4.66 6.69 -27.52
N PHE A 220 4.18 6.07 -28.59
CA PHE A 220 3.00 5.23 -28.56
C PHE A 220 3.41 3.76 -28.69
N PRO A 221 2.65 2.79 -28.16
CA PRO A 221 2.82 1.40 -28.51
C PRO A 221 2.76 1.27 -30.04
N SER A 222 3.88 0.93 -30.66
CA SER A 222 4.00 0.85 -32.12
C SER A 222 4.49 -0.53 -32.53
N GLN A 223 4.00 -1.01 -33.67
CA GLN A 223 4.42 -2.25 -34.31
C GLN A 223 4.78 -1.98 -35.75
N THR A 224 5.88 -2.53 -36.22
CA THR A 224 6.20 -2.55 -37.64
C THR A 224 5.73 -3.88 -38.19
N THR A 225 4.71 -3.85 -39.04
CA THR A 225 4.19 -5.03 -39.73
C THR A 225 4.75 -5.03 -41.14
N TYR A 226 5.56 -6.04 -41.48
CA TYR A 226 5.97 -6.30 -42.85
C TYR A 226 4.86 -7.13 -43.51
N LEU A 227 4.19 -6.55 -44.47
CA LEU A 227 3.20 -7.25 -45.29
C LEU A 227 3.94 -7.83 -46.49
N GLU A 228 4.31 -9.10 -46.44
CA GLU A 228 4.65 -9.86 -47.62
C GLU A 228 3.34 -10.37 -48.24
N SER A 229 3.13 -10.05 -49.51
CA SER A 229 2.18 -10.82 -50.28
C SER A 229 2.77 -12.21 -50.44
N GLY A 230 2.31 -13.16 -49.62
CA GLY A 230 2.68 -14.52 -49.79
C GLY A 230 2.54 -14.90 -51.28
N ALA A 231 3.51 -15.60 -51.82
CA ALA A 231 3.34 -16.18 -53.14
C ALA A 231 2.01 -16.96 -53.12
N GLY A 232 0.98 -16.34 -53.66
CA GLY A 232 -0.33 -16.98 -53.77
C GLY A 232 -0.18 -18.35 -54.44
N LEU A 233 -1.21 -19.13 -54.48
CA LEU A 233 -1.22 -20.38 -55.25
C LEU A 233 -0.57 -20.12 -56.60
N ASP A 234 0.48 -20.88 -56.91
CA ASP A 234 1.16 -20.81 -58.20
C ASP A 234 0.12 -21.02 -59.29
N LYS A 235 -0.22 -19.91 -59.98
CA LYS A 235 -1.30 -19.92 -60.99
C LYS A 235 -0.98 -20.80 -62.16
N ASP A 236 0.31 -21.04 -62.42
CA ASP A 236 0.72 -21.89 -63.53
C ASP A 236 0.60 -23.40 -63.15
N LEU A 237 0.96 -23.74 -61.92
CA LEU A 237 0.74 -25.09 -61.39
C LEU A 237 -0.75 -25.36 -61.21
N ALA A 238 -1.56 -24.42 -60.81
CA ALA A 238 -3.00 -24.53 -60.71
C ALA A 238 -3.66 -24.78 -62.08
N LYS A 239 -3.28 -24.03 -63.11
CA LYS A 239 -3.75 -24.22 -64.49
C LYS A 239 -3.29 -25.56 -65.08
N ALA A 240 -2.06 -25.97 -64.80
CA ALA A 240 -1.52 -27.25 -65.23
C ALA A 240 -2.29 -28.44 -64.59
N ALA A 241 -2.66 -28.31 -63.32
CA ALA A 241 -3.48 -29.29 -62.62
C ALA A 241 -4.91 -29.36 -63.20
N GLU A 242 -5.53 -28.21 -63.49
CA GLU A 242 -6.84 -28.14 -64.11
C GLU A 242 -6.84 -28.71 -65.53
N ALA A 243 -5.78 -28.50 -66.32
CA ALA A 243 -5.65 -29.09 -67.66
C ALA A 243 -5.55 -30.60 -67.61
N ARG A 244 -4.76 -31.17 -66.69
CA ARG A 244 -4.66 -32.65 -66.52
C ARG A 244 -6.01 -33.25 -66.14
N VAL A 245 -6.78 -32.64 -65.23
CA VAL A 245 -8.11 -33.16 -64.87
C VAL A 245 -9.06 -33.13 -66.06
N LYS A 246 -8.98 -32.12 -66.95
CA LYS A 246 -9.80 -32.07 -68.16
C LYS A 246 -9.43 -33.13 -69.21
N GLU A 247 -8.12 -33.50 -69.32
CA GLU A 247 -7.68 -34.59 -70.21
C GLU A 247 -8.10 -35.97 -69.69
N ASP A 248 -8.10 -36.18 -68.36
CA ASP A 248 -8.47 -37.45 -67.73
C ASP A 248 -10.00 -37.72 -67.70
N VAL A 249 -10.83 -36.65 -67.86
CA VAL A 249 -12.31 -36.73 -67.76
C VAL A 249 -13.01 -36.73 -69.13
N THR A 250 -12.23 -36.65 -70.22
CA THR A 250 -12.86 -36.76 -71.57
C THR A 250 -12.77 -38.21 -72.07
N PRO A 251 -13.91 -38.92 -72.21
CA PRO A 251 -13.96 -40.34 -72.65
C PRO A 251 -13.55 -40.53 -74.12
#